data_387e5895bc9972dfc40a326358bd5621
#
_entry.id   387e5895bc9972dfc40a326358bd5621
#
_cell.length_a   1.000
_cell.length_b   1.000
_cell.length_c   1.000
_cell.angle_alpha   90.00
_cell.angle_beta   90.00
_cell.angle_gamma   90.00
#
_symmetry.space_group_name_H-M   'P 1'
#
loop_
_entity.id
_entity.type
_entity.pdbx_description
1 polymer ?
#
loop_
_entity_poly.entity_id
_entity_poly.type
_entity_poly.pdbx_seq_one_letter_code
_entity_poly.pdbx_strand_id
1 'polypeptide(L)'
;PSEIKLQQVEFPRGVIKVNDIPLEVQIADTEPTRVRGLMFQDELPFDQGMLFVFPESGLYSLWMLNMQFPLDMIWFDSDGAVIHIKKNVPPCVIPIEIAAGCPSFVPTGEATYILEVTSGFVERYNITKDSILEIISI
;
A
#
# COMPACT_ATOMS: atom_id res chain seq x y z
N PRO A 1 -12.94 16.38 13.62
CA PRO A 1 -14.24 16.43 12.96
C PRO A 1 -14.24 15.85 11.57
N SER A 2 -15.42 15.75 11.03
CA SER A 2 -15.65 15.13 9.73
C SER A 2 -14.96 15.87 8.59
N GLU A 3 -14.71 17.17 8.71
CA GLU A 3 -14.01 17.91 7.66
C GLU A 3 -12.63 17.36 7.38
N ILE A 4 -11.91 16.93 8.42
CA ILE A 4 -10.58 16.34 8.24
C ILE A 4 -10.69 15.04 7.44
N LYS A 5 -11.70 14.22 7.73
CA LYS A 5 -11.92 12.96 7.01
C LYS A 5 -12.28 13.18 5.56
N LEU A 6 -13.01 14.25 5.27
CA LEU A 6 -13.50 14.57 3.94
C LEU A 6 -12.51 15.42 3.15
N GLN A 7 -11.43 15.87 3.77
CA GLN A 7 -10.42 16.65 3.08
C GLN A 7 -9.84 15.82 1.95
N GLN A 8 -9.91 16.35 0.75
CA GLN A 8 -9.40 15.64 -0.42
C GLN A 8 -7.90 15.67 -0.46
N VAL A 9 -7.33 14.52 -0.77
CA VAL A 9 -5.91 14.36 -1.04
C VAL A 9 -5.81 13.79 -2.45
N GLU A 10 -5.11 14.50 -3.31
CA GLU A 10 -4.91 14.05 -4.69
C GLU A 10 -3.65 13.21 -4.77
N PHE A 11 -3.76 12.10 -5.50
CA PHE A 11 -2.64 11.20 -5.73
C PHE A 11 -2.26 11.24 -7.20
N PRO A 12 -1.00 11.50 -7.53
CA PRO A 12 -0.53 11.28 -8.89
C PRO A 12 -0.77 9.82 -9.29
N ARG A 13 -0.83 9.57 -10.58
CA ARG A 13 -1.05 8.24 -11.12
C ARG A 13 0.20 7.75 -11.82
N GLY A 14 0.40 6.45 -11.76
CA GLY A 14 1.50 5.80 -12.44
C GLY A 14 1.13 4.41 -12.89
N VAL A 15 2.04 3.78 -13.62
CA VAL A 15 1.90 2.41 -14.09
C VAL A 15 3.11 1.62 -13.63
N ILE A 16 2.84 0.46 -13.04
CA ILE A 16 3.88 -0.48 -12.62
C ILE A 16 3.54 -1.86 -13.17
N LYS A 17 4.50 -2.76 -13.09
CA LYS A 17 4.27 -4.20 -13.26
C LYS A 17 4.79 -4.93 -12.04
N VAL A 18 4.04 -5.93 -11.63
CA VAL A 18 4.54 -6.94 -10.69
C VAL A 18 4.62 -8.22 -11.48
N ASN A 19 5.82 -8.75 -11.68
CA ASN A 19 6.10 -9.74 -12.71
C ASN A 19 5.65 -9.17 -14.06
N ASP A 20 4.73 -9.82 -14.77
CA ASP A 20 4.19 -9.32 -16.04
C ASP A 20 2.81 -8.69 -15.89
N ILE A 21 2.35 -8.47 -14.65
CA ILE A 21 1.00 -7.98 -14.39
C ILE A 21 1.04 -6.46 -14.29
N PRO A 22 0.40 -5.74 -15.23
CA PRO A 22 0.36 -4.28 -15.17
C PRO A 22 -0.69 -3.82 -14.15
N LEU A 23 -0.35 -2.75 -13.42
CA LEU A 23 -1.28 -2.09 -12.51
C LEU A 23 -1.20 -0.58 -12.72
N GLU A 24 -2.36 0.06 -12.68
CA GLU A 24 -2.44 1.49 -12.51
C GLU A 24 -2.44 1.79 -11.02
N VAL A 25 -1.55 2.66 -10.58
CA VAL A 25 -1.40 2.93 -9.15
C VAL A 25 -1.55 4.41 -8.85
N GLN A 26 -2.12 4.68 -7.68
CA GLN A 26 -2.03 5.98 -7.04
C GLN A 26 -0.66 6.07 -6.39
N ILE A 27 -0.01 7.22 -6.49
CA ILE A 27 1.35 7.39 -5.96
C ILE A 27 1.30 8.15 -4.64
N ALA A 28 1.84 7.54 -3.60
CA ALA A 28 1.97 8.16 -2.28
C ALA A 28 3.46 8.43 -2.01
N ASP A 29 3.95 9.57 -2.48
CA ASP A 29 5.37 9.93 -2.41
C ASP A 29 5.65 11.16 -1.56
N THR A 30 4.65 11.70 -0.89
CA THR A 30 4.80 12.80 0.07
C THR A 30 4.29 12.35 1.43
N GLU A 31 4.68 13.03 2.49
CA GLU A 31 4.21 12.64 3.81
C GLU A 31 2.68 12.67 3.93
N PRO A 32 1.98 13.73 3.49
CA PRO A 32 0.51 13.73 3.57
C PRO A 32 -0.14 12.59 2.78
N THR A 33 0.37 12.26 1.59
CA THR A 33 -0.20 11.18 0.79
C THR A 33 0.10 9.82 1.41
N ARG A 34 1.29 9.62 1.96
CA ARG A 34 1.64 8.37 2.64
C ARG A 34 0.81 8.14 3.90
N VAL A 35 0.55 9.20 4.66
CA VAL A 35 -0.29 9.10 5.87
C VAL A 35 -1.73 8.76 5.48
N ARG A 36 -2.27 9.42 4.45
CA ARG A 36 -3.64 9.17 4.00
C ARG A 36 -3.79 7.76 3.45
N GLY A 37 -2.86 7.32 2.62
CA GLY A 37 -2.97 6.02 1.97
C GLY A 37 -4.33 5.83 1.30
N LEU A 38 -4.88 4.63 1.40
CA LEU A 38 -6.19 4.28 0.83
C LEU A 38 -7.36 4.52 1.79
N MET A 39 -7.14 5.25 2.89
CA MET A 39 -8.23 5.54 3.83
C MET A 39 -9.44 6.11 3.11
N PHE A 40 -10.61 5.62 3.48
CA PHE A 40 -11.92 6.09 3.00
C PHE A 40 -12.20 5.83 1.52
N GLN A 41 -11.35 5.08 0.82
CA GLN A 41 -11.61 4.71 -0.56
C GLN A 41 -12.40 3.41 -0.65
N ASP A 42 -13.21 3.29 -1.71
CA ASP A 42 -13.90 2.04 -2.02
C ASP A 42 -12.91 1.00 -2.50
N GLU A 43 -13.32 -0.27 -2.44
CA GLU A 43 -12.49 -1.39 -2.88
C GLU A 43 -12.00 -1.18 -4.31
N LEU A 44 -10.71 -1.40 -4.53
CA LEU A 44 -10.09 -1.27 -5.83
C LEU A 44 -10.17 -2.60 -6.61
N PRO A 45 -10.32 -2.55 -7.94
CA PRO A 45 -10.15 -3.76 -8.74
C PRO A 45 -8.71 -4.26 -8.69
N PHE A 46 -8.49 -5.51 -9.10
CA PHE A 46 -7.17 -6.13 -8.99
C PHE A 46 -6.10 -5.51 -9.89
N ASP A 47 -6.49 -4.73 -10.90
CA ASP A 47 -5.53 -4.05 -11.76
C ASP A 47 -5.17 -2.64 -11.29
N GLN A 48 -5.55 -2.31 -10.05
CA GLN A 48 -5.24 -1.02 -9.43
C GLN A 48 -4.66 -1.22 -8.03
N GLY A 49 -3.94 -0.21 -7.56
CA GLY A 49 -3.38 -0.23 -6.23
C GLY A 49 -2.84 1.13 -5.84
N MET A 50 -2.11 1.15 -4.72
CA MET A 50 -1.37 2.34 -4.29
C MET A 50 0.09 1.96 -4.08
N LEU A 51 0.98 2.73 -4.67
CA LEU A 51 2.41 2.57 -4.49
C LEU A 51 2.94 3.68 -3.59
N PHE A 52 3.45 3.27 -2.43
CA PHE A 52 4.15 4.16 -1.50
C PHE A 52 5.60 4.24 -1.95
N VAL A 53 6.10 5.45 -2.12
CA VAL A 53 7.47 5.70 -2.57
C VAL A 53 8.18 6.49 -1.47
N PHE A 54 9.31 5.95 -1.01
CA PHE A 54 10.11 6.58 0.03
C PHE A 54 11.44 7.04 -0.55
N PRO A 55 11.98 8.17 -0.07
CA PRO A 55 13.26 8.67 -0.60
C PRO A 55 14.45 7.81 -0.22
N GLU A 56 14.34 7.05 0.89
CA GLU A 56 15.42 6.19 1.38
C GLU A 56 14.82 4.86 1.83
N SER A 57 15.64 3.81 1.82
CA SER A 57 15.24 2.51 2.37
C SER A 57 15.03 2.60 3.88
N GLY A 58 14.05 1.88 4.39
CA GLY A 58 13.75 1.86 5.81
C GLY A 58 12.76 0.78 6.19
N LEU A 59 12.53 0.65 7.50
CA LEU A 59 11.57 -0.30 8.06
C LEU A 59 10.20 0.36 8.20
N TYR A 60 9.64 0.77 7.09
CA TYR A 60 8.37 1.50 7.07
C TYR A 60 7.21 0.56 7.36
N SER A 61 6.40 0.92 8.35
CA SER A 61 5.22 0.13 8.72
C SER A 61 3.96 0.68 8.06
N LEU A 62 2.94 -0.17 8.01
CA LEU A 62 1.61 0.22 7.54
C LEU A 62 0.58 -0.15 8.60
N TRP A 63 -0.56 0.52 8.57
CA TRP A 63 -1.72 0.16 9.37
C TRP A 63 -2.98 0.21 8.50
N MET A 64 -4.07 -0.30 9.03
CA MET A 64 -5.34 -0.40 8.31
C MET A 64 -6.40 0.56 8.85
N LEU A 65 -5.97 1.62 9.53
CA LEU A 65 -6.90 2.60 10.10
C LEU A 65 -7.77 3.22 8.99
N ASN A 66 -9.08 3.22 9.22
CA ASN A 66 -10.08 3.81 8.31
C ASN A 66 -10.09 3.22 6.91
N MET A 67 -9.59 2.01 6.76
CA MET A 67 -9.74 1.27 5.51
C MET A 67 -11.17 0.74 5.39
N GLN A 68 -11.67 0.67 4.16
CA GLN A 68 -13.03 0.20 3.88
C GLN A 68 -13.05 -1.21 3.28
N PHE A 69 -11.87 -1.77 2.99
CA PHE A 69 -11.75 -3.12 2.42
C PHE A 69 -10.41 -3.71 2.84
N PRO A 70 -10.29 -5.05 2.84
CA PRO A 70 -9.04 -5.71 3.22
C PRO A 70 -7.99 -5.59 2.12
N LEU A 71 -6.72 -5.64 2.51
CA LEU A 71 -5.59 -5.45 1.61
C LEU A 71 -4.58 -6.59 1.69
N ASP A 72 -3.85 -6.77 0.59
CA ASP A 72 -2.53 -7.39 0.60
C ASP A 72 -1.48 -6.27 0.55
N MET A 73 -0.40 -6.45 1.29
CA MET A 73 0.69 -5.47 1.40
C MET A 73 1.98 -6.14 0.96
N ILE A 74 2.72 -5.49 0.06
CA ILE A 74 3.99 -6.04 -0.46
C ILE A 74 5.07 -4.97 -0.36
N TRP A 75 6.14 -5.27 0.35
CA TRP A 75 7.31 -4.40 0.48
C TRP A 75 8.38 -4.81 -0.53
N PHE A 76 8.96 -3.83 -1.21
CA PHE A 76 10.02 -4.04 -2.21
C PHE A 76 11.23 -3.18 -1.89
N ASP A 77 12.43 -3.68 -2.19
CA ASP A 77 13.64 -2.87 -2.11
C ASP A 77 13.77 -1.94 -3.33
N SER A 78 14.85 -1.18 -3.39
CA SER A 78 15.06 -0.21 -4.47
C SER A 78 15.23 -0.85 -5.84
N ASP A 79 15.59 -2.13 -5.90
CA ASP A 79 15.72 -2.89 -7.15
C ASP A 79 14.44 -3.58 -7.55
N GLY A 80 13.38 -3.46 -6.75
CA GLY A 80 12.11 -4.10 -7.03
C GLY A 80 11.98 -5.52 -6.51
N ALA A 81 12.94 -6.00 -5.73
CA ALA A 81 12.85 -7.33 -5.12
C ALA A 81 11.92 -7.31 -3.91
N VAL A 82 11.16 -8.38 -3.73
CA VAL A 82 10.23 -8.51 -2.61
C VAL A 82 11.00 -8.71 -1.31
N ILE A 83 10.70 -7.87 -0.32
CA ILE A 83 11.27 -7.97 1.03
C ILE A 83 10.29 -8.66 1.99
N HIS A 84 9.00 -8.34 1.88
CA HIS A 84 8.00 -8.84 2.81
C HIS A 84 6.61 -8.82 2.17
N ILE A 85 5.79 -9.81 2.51
CA ILE A 85 4.40 -9.88 2.06
C ILE A 85 3.51 -10.11 3.27
N LYS A 86 2.43 -9.34 3.38
CA LYS A 86 1.38 -9.56 4.37
C LYS A 86 0.06 -9.62 3.64
N LYS A 87 -0.64 -10.76 3.74
CA LYS A 87 -1.88 -11.02 3.00
C LYS A 87 -3.10 -10.87 3.88
N ASN A 88 -4.22 -10.53 3.23
CA ASN A 88 -5.55 -10.61 3.83
C ASN A 88 -5.64 -9.82 5.13
N VAL A 89 -5.18 -8.58 5.11
CA VAL A 89 -5.16 -7.71 6.29
C VAL A 89 -6.52 -7.02 6.40
N PRO A 90 -7.26 -7.23 7.49
CA PRO A 90 -8.59 -6.63 7.62
C PRO A 90 -8.52 -5.15 7.98
N PRO A 91 -9.55 -4.37 7.67
CA PRO A 91 -9.66 -2.99 8.13
C PRO A 91 -9.61 -2.86 9.66
N CYS A 92 -9.13 -1.72 10.13
CA CYS A 92 -9.16 -1.36 11.53
C CYS A 92 -9.97 -0.07 11.66
N VAL A 93 -11.26 -0.18 12.03
CA VAL A 93 -12.16 0.96 12.09
C VAL A 93 -12.47 1.23 13.56
N ILE A 94 -11.75 2.19 14.13
CA ILE A 94 -11.90 2.61 15.53
C ILE A 94 -11.85 4.14 15.59
N PRO A 95 -12.33 4.76 16.70
CA PRO A 95 -12.22 6.20 16.83
C PRO A 95 -10.77 6.68 16.75
N ILE A 96 -10.57 7.87 16.14
CA ILE A 96 -9.22 8.41 15.95
C ILE A 96 -8.48 8.59 17.29
N GLU A 97 -9.22 8.84 18.38
CA GLU A 97 -8.63 9.02 19.70
C GLU A 97 -7.90 7.79 20.23
N ILE A 98 -8.26 6.61 19.69
CA ILE A 98 -7.61 5.36 20.07
C ILE A 98 -6.98 4.66 18.88
N ALA A 99 -6.61 5.42 17.85
CA ALA A 99 -6.02 4.88 16.62
C ALA A 99 -4.76 4.07 16.88
N ALA A 100 -4.04 4.36 17.96
CA ALA A 100 -2.87 3.57 18.37
C ALA A 100 -3.22 2.11 18.66
N GLY A 101 -4.52 1.77 18.81
CA GLY A 101 -4.96 0.38 18.95
C GLY A 101 -4.96 -0.40 17.66
N CYS A 102 -4.83 0.24 16.50
CA CYS A 102 -4.69 -0.49 15.24
C CYS A 102 -3.32 -1.16 15.15
N PRO A 103 -3.25 -2.42 14.73
CA PRO A 103 -1.94 -3.07 14.56
C PRO A 103 -1.09 -2.33 13.54
N SER A 104 0.22 -2.30 13.78
CA SER A 104 1.21 -1.88 12.80
C SER A 104 1.84 -3.12 12.18
N PHE A 105 1.94 -3.12 10.85
CA PHE A 105 2.54 -4.24 10.11
C PHE A 105 3.92 -3.80 9.66
N VAL A 106 4.95 -4.44 10.19
CA VAL A 106 6.35 -4.08 10.02
C VAL A 106 7.01 -5.10 9.11
N PRO A 107 7.81 -4.65 8.11
CA PRO A 107 8.49 -5.60 7.24
C PRO A 107 9.66 -6.29 7.93
N THR A 108 10.13 -7.40 7.35
CA THR A 108 11.26 -8.16 7.87
C THR A 108 12.61 -7.57 7.45
N GLY A 109 12.62 -6.55 6.59
CA GLY A 109 13.83 -5.88 6.13
C GLY A 109 13.49 -4.52 5.57
N GLU A 110 14.53 -3.75 5.24
CA GLU A 110 14.36 -2.40 4.72
C GLU A 110 13.79 -2.42 3.30
N ALA A 111 12.85 -1.52 3.03
CA ALA A 111 12.18 -1.39 1.75
C ALA A 111 12.18 0.07 1.30
N THR A 112 12.02 0.26 -0.01
CA THR A 112 11.91 1.58 -0.63
C THR A 112 10.50 1.82 -1.17
N TYR A 113 9.80 0.75 -1.53
CA TYR A 113 8.44 0.81 -2.05
C TYR A 113 7.53 -0.13 -1.28
N ILE A 114 6.27 0.29 -1.12
CA ILE A 114 5.23 -0.59 -0.60
C ILE A 114 4.05 -0.53 -1.56
N LEU A 115 3.55 -1.70 -1.96
CA LEU A 115 2.35 -1.79 -2.79
C LEU A 115 1.19 -2.28 -1.95
N GLU A 116 0.09 -1.52 -1.95
CA GLU A 116 -1.18 -1.94 -1.37
C GLU A 116 -2.13 -2.30 -2.50
N VAL A 117 -2.70 -3.49 -2.43
CA VAL A 117 -3.67 -4.01 -3.40
C VAL A 117 -4.81 -4.69 -2.65
N THR A 118 -5.93 -4.87 -3.33
CA THR A 118 -7.08 -5.56 -2.74
C THR A 118 -6.69 -6.98 -2.34
N SER A 119 -7.15 -7.39 -1.16
CA SER A 119 -6.92 -8.74 -0.62
C SER A 119 -7.28 -9.82 -1.63
N GLY A 120 -6.42 -10.80 -1.78
CA GLY A 120 -6.56 -11.87 -2.78
C GLY A 120 -5.64 -11.70 -3.98
N PHE A 121 -5.04 -10.52 -4.16
CA PHE A 121 -4.13 -10.25 -5.28
C PHE A 121 -2.93 -11.19 -5.26
N VAL A 122 -2.32 -11.34 -4.10
CA VAL A 122 -1.11 -12.16 -3.94
C VAL A 122 -1.37 -13.60 -4.35
N GLU A 123 -2.50 -14.17 -3.91
CA GLU A 123 -2.86 -15.55 -4.26
C GLU A 123 -3.26 -15.67 -5.72
N ARG A 124 -4.07 -14.74 -6.22
CA ARG A 124 -4.57 -14.77 -7.58
C ARG A 124 -3.44 -14.78 -8.61
N TYR A 125 -2.39 -14.01 -8.36
CA TYR A 125 -1.30 -13.80 -9.32
C TYR A 125 0.00 -14.49 -8.91
N ASN A 126 -0.04 -15.36 -7.91
CA ASN A 126 1.14 -16.10 -7.43
C ASN A 126 2.32 -15.18 -7.11
N ILE A 127 2.06 -14.12 -6.36
CA ILE A 127 3.14 -13.23 -5.93
C ILE A 127 3.93 -13.93 -4.83
N THR A 128 5.25 -13.98 -4.99
CA THR A 128 6.15 -14.64 -4.05
C THR A 128 7.36 -13.75 -3.77
N LYS A 129 8.25 -14.23 -2.92
CA LYS A 129 9.51 -13.54 -2.65
C LYS A 129 10.41 -13.40 -3.88
N ASP A 130 10.12 -14.14 -4.94
CA ASP A 130 10.87 -14.07 -6.21
C ASP A 130 10.20 -13.12 -7.22
N SER A 131 9.08 -12.54 -6.87
CA SER A 131 8.39 -11.58 -7.72
C SER A 131 9.17 -10.26 -7.80
N ILE A 132 8.98 -9.52 -8.89
CA ILE A 132 9.74 -8.29 -9.16
C ILE A 132 8.77 -7.17 -9.48
N LEU A 133 9.01 -6.02 -8.86
CA LEU A 133 8.36 -4.75 -9.19
C LEU A 133 9.15 -4.04 -10.27
N GLU A 134 8.45 -3.59 -11.29
CA GLU A 134 9.03 -2.72 -12.31
C GLU A 134 8.19 -1.45 -12.41
N ILE A 135 8.83 -0.30 -12.27
CA ILE A 135 8.14 0.99 -12.42
C ILE A 135 8.21 1.38 -13.89
N ILE A 136 7.04 1.53 -14.51
CA ILE A 136 6.95 1.85 -15.94
C ILE A 136 6.89 3.36 -16.13
N SER A 137 5.99 4.03 -15.39
CA SER A 137 5.90 5.50 -15.43
C SER A 137 5.26 5.99 -14.13
N ILE A 138 5.86 7.00 -13.55
CA ILE A 138 5.30 7.71 -12.39
C ILE A 138 5.61 9.20 -12.44
#